data_34b7ff9e816ec51a6f419406b329967d
#
_entry.id   34b7ff9e816ec51a6f419406b329967d
#
_cell.length_a   1.000
_cell.length_b   1.000
_cell.length_c   1.000
_cell.angle_alpha   90.00
_cell.angle_beta   90.00
_cell.angle_gamma   90.00
#
_symmetry.space_group_name_H-M   'P 1'
#
loop_
_entity.id
_entity.type
_entity.pdbx_description
1 polymer ?
#
loop_
_entity_poly.entity_id
_entity_poly.type
_entity_poly.pdbx_seq_one_letter_code
_entity_poly.pdbx_strand_id
1 'polypeptide(L)'
;MIHKHKTGINGFDIWVGEEMPSGNYLILGPPKVGKSIFVNQIAYLSALAKRPVVYVTLDGSPENIKWRMKEFNWDVEPFEKGNLFQFVDGFTFWYAYPQKRSSEFSVESLTNISKLLSVIVEAHNKTGSNGIIILNSLSTLLEHAEFQKSYSFMTGLKALTEERNCLGFAVLTSGMHPEMQINAFKHIVDGIIEMQFQTEKEKITRKIRFIGLGTRLNLLNWREFTITPDGIKLAPQMNEPQQRKNIQNSNPTPKKPNSTLHS
;
A
#
# COMPACT_ATOMS: atom_id res chain seq x y z
N MET A 1 2.10 21.31 -6.20
CA MET A 1 2.21 20.97 -4.75
C MET A 1 1.98 19.47 -4.62
N ILE A 2 2.83 18.72 -3.90
CA ILE A 2 2.62 17.28 -3.69
C ILE A 2 1.56 17.12 -2.59
N HIS A 3 0.44 16.50 -2.92
CA HIS A 3 -0.59 16.17 -1.95
C HIS A 3 -0.13 15.01 -1.05
N LYS A 4 -0.57 15.01 0.19
CA LYS A 4 -0.22 13.98 1.17
C LYS A 4 -1.48 13.41 1.79
N HIS A 5 -1.43 12.12 2.12
CA HIS A 5 -2.58 11.37 2.60
C HIS A 5 -2.21 10.43 3.75
N LYS A 6 -3.14 10.25 4.68
CA LYS A 6 -3.04 9.20 5.72
C LYS A 6 -3.62 7.89 5.19
N THR A 7 -3.05 6.77 5.60
CA THR A 7 -3.66 5.45 5.35
C THR A 7 -4.83 5.19 6.29
N GLY A 8 -4.85 5.87 7.44
CA GLY A 8 -5.78 5.65 8.54
C GLY A 8 -5.32 4.59 9.54
N ILE A 9 -4.30 3.80 9.21
CA ILE A 9 -3.68 2.84 10.15
C ILE A 9 -2.72 3.62 11.05
N ASN A 10 -3.19 4.03 12.22
CA ASN A 10 -2.49 4.99 13.09
C ASN A 10 -1.02 4.63 13.34
N GLY A 11 -0.72 3.39 13.72
CA GLY A 11 0.67 2.98 13.97
C GLY A 11 1.54 3.00 12.71
N PHE A 12 0.93 2.78 11.52
CA PHE A 12 1.62 2.87 10.24
C PHE A 12 1.84 4.34 9.84
N ASP A 13 0.80 5.18 9.94
CA ASP A 13 0.90 6.60 9.61
C ASP A 13 1.96 7.30 10.46
N ILE A 14 1.97 7.10 11.78
CA ILE A 14 3.02 7.63 12.67
C ILE A 14 4.41 7.16 12.21
N TRP A 15 4.55 5.89 11.86
CA TRP A 15 5.83 5.33 11.44
C TRP A 15 6.34 5.93 10.14
N VAL A 16 5.47 6.11 9.14
CA VAL A 16 5.85 6.73 7.85
C VAL A 16 5.93 8.27 7.92
N GLY A 17 5.63 8.87 9.09
CA GLY A 17 5.72 10.30 9.36
C GLY A 17 4.43 11.04 9.05
N GLU A 18 3.33 10.46 9.48
CA GLU A 18 1.94 10.89 9.47
C GLU A 18 1.24 10.84 8.12
N GLU A 19 1.91 11.14 7.01
CA GLU A 19 1.30 11.21 5.69
C GLU A 19 2.22 10.67 4.61
N MET A 20 1.63 10.00 3.62
CA MET A 20 2.28 9.53 2.41
C MET A 20 2.02 10.49 1.25
N PRO A 21 3.00 10.80 0.39
CA PRO A 21 2.78 11.53 -0.85
C PRO A 21 1.80 10.79 -1.77
N SER A 22 1.03 11.54 -2.57
CA SER A 22 0.30 10.95 -3.71
C SER A 22 1.27 10.17 -4.60
N GLY A 23 0.83 9.04 -5.11
CA GLY A 23 1.68 8.15 -5.92
C GLY A 23 1.27 6.69 -5.79
N ASN A 24 2.02 5.81 -6.44
CA ASN A 24 1.76 4.37 -6.44
C ASN A 24 2.72 3.61 -5.53
N TYR A 25 2.16 2.71 -4.76
CA TYR A 25 2.86 1.90 -3.78
C TYR A 25 2.61 0.42 -4.02
N LEU A 26 3.68 -0.36 -4.06
CA LEU A 26 3.62 -1.81 -4.19
C LEU A 26 3.55 -2.46 -2.82
N ILE A 27 2.54 -3.32 -2.59
CA ILE A 27 2.44 -4.17 -1.40
C ILE A 27 2.98 -5.55 -1.77
N LEU A 28 4.19 -5.84 -1.37
CA LEU A 28 4.91 -7.07 -1.73
C LEU A 28 5.06 -8.01 -0.55
N GLY A 29 4.83 -9.30 -0.75
CA GLY A 29 5.07 -10.31 0.28
C GLY A 29 4.50 -11.67 -0.06
N PRO A 30 4.83 -12.72 0.70
CA PRO A 30 4.37 -14.09 0.45
C PRO A 30 2.85 -14.23 0.64
N PRO A 31 2.25 -15.33 0.15
CA PRO A 31 0.85 -15.63 0.42
C PRO A 31 0.55 -15.63 1.93
N LYS A 32 -0.67 -15.18 2.31
CA LYS A 32 -1.20 -15.21 3.69
C LYS A 32 -0.47 -14.32 4.72
N VAL A 33 0.50 -13.51 4.32
CA VAL A 33 1.21 -12.61 5.27
C VAL A 33 0.34 -11.46 5.79
N GLY A 34 -0.74 -11.11 5.08
CA GLY A 34 -1.69 -10.06 5.50
C GLY A 34 -1.87 -8.92 4.50
N LYS A 35 -1.33 -9.03 3.27
CA LYS A 35 -1.41 -7.97 2.24
C LYS A 35 -2.85 -7.48 1.99
N SER A 36 -3.77 -8.42 1.72
CA SER A 36 -5.17 -8.07 1.44
C SER A 36 -5.87 -7.47 2.66
N ILE A 37 -5.54 -7.91 3.88
CA ILE A 37 -6.07 -7.30 5.12
C ILE A 37 -5.58 -5.85 5.23
N PHE A 38 -4.31 -5.59 4.91
CA PHE A 38 -3.72 -4.25 4.94
C PHE A 38 -4.44 -3.29 3.98
N VAL A 39 -4.63 -3.69 2.72
CA VAL A 39 -5.32 -2.82 1.73
C VAL A 39 -6.82 -2.69 2.03
N ASN A 40 -7.49 -3.72 2.54
CA ASN A 40 -8.88 -3.66 2.96
C ASN A 40 -9.07 -2.68 4.13
N GLN A 41 -8.15 -2.70 5.10
CA GLN A 41 -8.16 -1.75 6.22
C GLN A 41 -7.98 -0.31 5.75
N ILE A 42 -7.02 -0.07 4.84
CA ILE A 42 -6.81 1.25 4.23
C ILE A 42 -8.07 1.70 3.50
N ALA A 43 -8.70 0.81 2.69
CA ALA A 43 -9.93 1.12 1.97
C ALA A 43 -11.06 1.57 2.92
N TYR A 44 -11.32 0.78 3.96
CA TYR A 44 -12.35 1.10 4.95
C TYR A 44 -12.07 2.41 5.69
N LEU A 45 -10.86 2.57 6.24
CA LEU A 45 -10.49 3.77 7.00
C LEU A 45 -10.50 5.04 6.14
N SER A 46 -10.19 4.90 4.85
CA SER A 46 -10.29 6.01 3.90
C SER A 46 -11.73 6.42 3.66
N ALA A 47 -12.63 5.46 3.41
CA ALA A 47 -14.05 5.72 3.25
C ALA A 47 -14.66 6.32 4.54
N LEU A 48 -14.26 5.82 5.70
CA LEU A 48 -14.67 6.35 7.01
C LEU A 48 -14.22 7.81 7.19
N ALA A 49 -13.05 8.17 6.68
CA ALA A 49 -12.52 9.53 6.64
C ALA A 49 -13.09 10.38 5.48
N LYS A 50 -14.16 9.90 4.82
CA LYS A 50 -14.83 10.55 3.68
C LYS A 50 -13.91 10.76 2.46
N ARG A 51 -12.90 9.91 2.29
CA ARG A 51 -12.05 9.91 1.10
C ARG A 51 -12.54 8.87 0.10
N PRO A 52 -12.64 9.24 -1.20
CA PRO A 52 -13.06 8.33 -2.26
C PRO A 52 -12.18 7.08 -2.34
N VAL A 53 -12.81 5.92 -2.63
CA VAL A 53 -12.11 4.66 -2.79
C VAL A 53 -12.58 3.97 -4.07
N VAL A 54 -11.62 3.60 -4.92
CA VAL A 54 -11.82 2.66 -6.04
C VAL A 54 -11.07 1.38 -5.71
N TYR A 55 -11.80 0.29 -5.55
CA TYR A 55 -11.25 -1.01 -5.21
C TYR A 55 -11.36 -1.97 -6.40
N VAL A 56 -10.27 -2.20 -7.10
CA VAL A 56 -10.18 -3.16 -8.21
C VAL A 56 -9.91 -4.55 -7.63
N THR A 57 -10.89 -5.44 -7.75
CA THR A 57 -10.77 -6.82 -7.26
C THR A 57 -10.59 -7.79 -8.41
N LEU A 58 -9.49 -8.54 -8.39
CA LEU A 58 -9.15 -9.57 -9.36
C LEU A 58 -9.06 -10.97 -8.75
N ASP A 59 -9.00 -11.07 -7.40
CA ASP A 59 -8.79 -12.32 -6.65
C ASP A 59 -10.09 -12.85 -6.01
N GLY A 60 -11.19 -12.16 -6.18
CA GLY A 60 -12.48 -12.55 -5.61
C GLY A 60 -13.58 -11.54 -5.96
N SER A 61 -14.84 -11.97 -5.87
CA SER A 61 -15.97 -11.08 -6.12
C SER A 61 -16.07 -9.95 -5.09
N PRO A 62 -16.67 -8.79 -5.45
CA PRO A 62 -16.97 -7.72 -4.50
C PRO A 62 -17.69 -8.20 -3.25
N GLU A 63 -18.65 -9.12 -3.37
CA GLU A 63 -19.39 -9.71 -2.24
C GLU A 63 -18.45 -10.46 -1.31
N ASN A 64 -17.50 -11.24 -1.85
CA ASN A 64 -16.54 -11.98 -1.04
C ASN A 64 -15.58 -11.03 -0.30
N ILE A 65 -15.14 -9.94 -0.96
CA ILE A 65 -14.32 -8.92 -0.32
C ILE A 65 -15.10 -8.23 0.81
N LYS A 66 -16.35 -7.81 0.55
CA LYS A 66 -17.24 -7.23 1.57
C LYS A 66 -17.45 -8.15 2.75
N TRP A 67 -17.71 -9.43 2.50
CA TRP A 67 -17.85 -10.43 3.55
C TRP A 67 -16.61 -10.53 4.43
N ARG A 68 -15.41 -10.62 3.82
CA ARG A 68 -14.14 -10.65 4.55
C ARG A 68 -13.86 -9.36 5.33
N MET A 69 -14.29 -8.21 4.82
CA MET A 69 -14.17 -6.93 5.53
C MET A 69 -15.11 -6.88 6.73
N LYS A 70 -16.33 -7.45 6.62
CA LYS A 70 -17.28 -7.55 7.75
C LYS A 70 -16.77 -8.42 8.90
N GLU A 71 -15.88 -9.38 8.67
CA GLU A 71 -15.22 -10.15 9.75
C GLU A 71 -14.35 -9.26 10.67
N PHE A 72 -13.93 -8.10 10.19
CA PHE A 72 -13.22 -7.06 10.94
C PHE A 72 -14.14 -5.89 11.35
N ASN A 73 -15.46 -6.03 11.23
CA ASN A 73 -16.43 -4.96 11.42
C ASN A 73 -16.26 -3.78 10.44
N TRP A 74 -15.66 -4.00 9.25
CA TRP A 74 -15.49 -2.98 8.21
C TRP A 74 -16.63 -3.07 7.19
N ASP A 75 -17.77 -2.45 7.52
CA ASP A 75 -18.89 -2.39 6.59
C ASP A 75 -18.73 -1.22 5.60
N VAL A 76 -18.54 -1.55 4.33
CA VAL A 76 -18.37 -0.58 3.24
C VAL A 76 -19.64 -0.30 2.45
N GLU A 77 -20.73 -1.04 2.69
CA GLU A 77 -22.00 -0.87 1.95
C GLU A 77 -22.60 0.55 2.05
N PRO A 78 -22.56 1.24 3.22
CA PRO A 78 -23.05 2.62 3.30
C PRO A 78 -22.27 3.59 2.40
N PHE A 79 -20.94 3.37 2.27
CA PHE A 79 -20.07 4.19 1.44
C PHE A 79 -20.25 3.90 -0.05
N GLU A 80 -20.53 2.64 -0.40
CA GLU A 80 -20.86 2.21 -1.77
C GLU A 80 -22.16 2.88 -2.24
N LYS A 81 -23.22 2.84 -1.41
CA LYS A 81 -24.49 3.52 -1.67
C LYS A 81 -24.34 5.04 -1.79
N GLY A 82 -23.41 5.63 -1.07
CA GLY A 82 -23.07 7.06 -1.12
C GLY A 82 -22.10 7.45 -2.26
N ASN A 83 -21.77 6.56 -3.17
CA ASN A 83 -20.79 6.74 -4.24
C ASN A 83 -19.36 7.10 -3.78
N LEU A 84 -19.05 6.90 -2.51
CA LEU A 84 -17.74 7.18 -1.94
C LEU A 84 -16.78 5.97 -2.09
N PHE A 85 -17.34 4.78 -2.26
CA PHE A 85 -16.62 3.53 -2.45
C PHE A 85 -17.18 2.83 -3.70
N GLN A 86 -16.33 2.48 -4.66
CA GLN A 86 -16.72 1.72 -5.83
C GLN A 86 -15.80 0.51 -6.03
N PHE A 87 -16.42 -0.64 -6.26
CA PHE A 87 -15.70 -1.82 -6.73
C PHE A 87 -15.61 -1.81 -8.25
N VAL A 88 -14.41 -2.13 -8.77
CA VAL A 88 -14.21 -2.55 -10.15
C VAL A 88 -14.00 -4.06 -10.13
N ASP A 89 -14.97 -4.80 -10.65
CA ASP A 89 -14.99 -6.26 -10.62
C ASP A 89 -14.32 -6.83 -11.88
N GLY A 90 -13.14 -7.38 -11.72
CA GLY A 90 -12.43 -8.15 -12.75
C GLY A 90 -12.40 -9.65 -12.48
N PHE A 91 -13.15 -10.12 -11.46
CA PHE A 91 -13.17 -11.53 -11.07
C PHE A 91 -14.44 -12.27 -11.51
N THR A 92 -15.62 -11.71 -11.23
CA THR A 92 -16.88 -12.44 -11.33
C THR A 92 -17.17 -12.94 -12.73
N PHE A 93 -16.83 -12.17 -13.74
CA PHE A 93 -17.07 -12.52 -15.13
C PHE A 93 -16.26 -13.75 -15.59
N TRP A 94 -15.06 -13.95 -15.04
CA TRP A 94 -14.16 -15.06 -15.38
C TRP A 94 -14.53 -16.36 -14.68
N TYR A 95 -15.00 -16.29 -13.45
CA TYR A 95 -15.11 -17.44 -12.55
C TYR A 95 -16.54 -17.76 -12.13
N ALA A 96 -17.48 -16.86 -12.36
CA ALA A 96 -18.89 -17.04 -12.07
C ALA A 96 -19.72 -16.92 -13.35
N TYR A 97 -20.90 -17.53 -13.34
CA TYR A 97 -21.82 -17.49 -14.48
C TYR A 97 -21.99 -16.07 -15.01
N PRO A 98 -21.91 -15.84 -16.36
CA PRO A 98 -21.89 -14.49 -16.99
C PRO A 98 -23.13 -13.63 -16.70
N GLN A 99 -24.15 -14.16 -16.04
CA GLN A 99 -25.44 -13.50 -15.84
C GLN A 99 -25.54 -12.65 -14.58
N LYS A 100 -24.55 -12.70 -13.67
CA LYS A 100 -24.63 -11.94 -12.41
C LYS A 100 -23.52 -10.90 -12.33
N ARG A 101 -23.83 -9.68 -12.78
CA ARG A 101 -22.95 -8.53 -12.48
C ARG A 101 -23.01 -8.26 -10.98
N SER A 102 -21.88 -8.30 -10.30
CA SER A 102 -21.76 -8.03 -8.86
C SER A 102 -21.38 -6.57 -8.56
N SER A 103 -21.03 -5.81 -9.60
CA SER A 103 -20.71 -4.38 -9.52
C SER A 103 -21.19 -3.63 -10.75
N GLU A 104 -21.46 -2.34 -10.61
CA GLU A 104 -21.73 -1.42 -11.72
C GLU A 104 -20.54 -1.34 -12.67
N PHE A 105 -19.32 -1.37 -12.11
CA PHE A 105 -18.07 -1.34 -12.86
C PHE A 105 -17.49 -2.75 -12.93
N SER A 106 -17.50 -3.35 -14.11
CA SER A 106 -16.96 -4.70 -14.31
C SER A 106 -16.23 -4.81 -15.64
N VAL A 107 -15.26 -5.70 -15.69
CA VAL A 107 -14.53 -6.05 -16.92
C VAL A 107 -14.70 -7.52 -17.25
N GLU A 108 -14.98 -7.79 -18.52
CA GLU A 108 -15.25 -9.13 -19.03
C GLU A 108 -13.96 -9.92 -19.27
N SER A 109 -12.83 -9.23 -19.40
CA SER A 109 -11.55 -9.86 -19.69
C SER A 109 -10.37 -9.07 -19.16
N LEU A 110 -9.50 -9.73 -18.40
CA LEU A 110 -8.24 -9.17 -17.92
C LEU A 110 -7.16 -9.06 -19.00
N THR A 111 -7.36 -9.68 -20.17
CA THR A 111 -6.47 -9.53 -21.32
C THR A 111 -6.64 -8.17 -22.00
N ASN A 112 -7.80 -7.52 -21.82
CA ASN A 112 -8.06 -6.17 -22.33
C ASN A 112 -7.69 -5.10 -21.29
N ILE A 113 -6.40 -4.88 -21.12
CA ILE A 113 -5.82 -3.94 -20.16
C ILE A 113 -6.32 -2.51 -20.31
N SER A 114 -6.53 -2.06 -21.55
CA SER A 114 -7.03 -0.71 -21.83
C SER A 114 -8.47 -0.55 -21.33
N LYS A 115 -9.30 -1.60 -21.47
CA LYS A 115 -10.66 -1.58 -20.93
C LYS A 115 -10.65 -1.56 -19.40
N LEU A 116 -9.77 -2.33 -18.75
CA LEU A 116 -9.63 -2.30 -17.29
C LEU A 116 -9.28 -0.89 -16.80
N LEU A 117 -8.30 -0.24 -17.42
CA LEU A 117 -7.92 1.13 -17.04
C LEU A 117 -9.08 2.13 -17.27
N SER A 118 -9.81 2.03 -18.40
CA SER A 118 -10.96 2.93 -18.65
C SER A 118 -12.07 2.75 -17.61
N VAL A 119 -12.37 1.53 -17.20
CA VAL A 119 -13.39 1.26 -16.17
C VAL A 119 -12.94 1.79 -14.80
N ILE A 120 -11.65 1.73 -14.48
CA ILE A 120 -11.10 2.35 -13.26
C ILE A 120 -11.29 3.87 -13.31
N VAL A 121 -11.02 4.51 -14.46
CA VAL A 121 -11.25 5.95 -14.64
C VAL A 121 -12.73 6.30 -14.49
N GLU A 122 -13.64 5.51 -15.07
CA GLU A 122 -15.09 5.70 -14.93
C GLU A 122 -15.53 5.62 -13.46
N ALA A 123 -15.10 4.58 -12.74
CA ALA A 123 -15.36 4.41 -11.30
C ALA A 123 -14.80 5.59 -10.48
N HIS A 124 -13.57 6.01 -10.82
CA HIS A 124 -12.94 7.15 -10.15
C HIS A 124 -13.68 8.47 -10.41
N ASN A 125 -14.16 8.69 -11.62
CA ASN A 125 -14.96 9.89 -11.95
C ASN A 125 -16.26 9.94 -11.14
N LYS A 126 -16.83 8.78 -10.80
CA LYS A 126 -18.03 8.69 -9.96
C LYS A 126 -17.74 8.96 -8.48
N THR A 127 -16.58 8.51 -7.97
CA THR A 127 -16.22 8.66 -6.55
C THR A 127 -15.61 10.02 -6.23
N GLY A 128 -14.84 10.61 -7.15
CA GLY A 128 -14.13 11.89 -6.96
C GLY A 128 -12.63 11.76 -6.77
N SER A 129 -11.93 12.90 -6.77
CA SER A 129 -10.47 13.01 -6.67
C SER A 129 -9.96 12.95 -5.22
N ASN A 130 -8.61 12.92 -5.05
CA ASN A 130 -7.91 12.91 -3.76
C ASN A 130 -8.21 11.65 -2.90
N GLY A 131 -8.50 10.55 -3.55
CA GLY A 131 -8.88 9.29 -2.91
C GLY A 131 -7.78 8.24 -2.92
N ILE A 132 -8.26 7.00 -2.93
CA ILE A 132 -7.41 5.81 -2.96
C ILE A 132 -7.86 4.89 -4.08
N ILE A 133 -6.87 4.34 -4.81
CA ILE A 133 -7.10 3.30 -5.82
C ILE A 133 -6.34 2.06 -5.36
N ILE A 134 -7.03 0.93 -5.22
CA ILE A 134 -6.45 -0.34 -4.82
C ILE A 134 -6.57 -1.34 -5.96
N LEU A 135 -5.48 -1.99 -6.34
CA LEU A 135 -5.43 -3.14 -7.25
C LEU A 135 -5.10 -4.41 -6.45
N ASN A 136 -6.09 -5.25 -6.24
CA ASN A 136 -5.94 -6.53 -5.53
C ASN A 136 -6.37 -7.71 -6.44
N SER A 137 -5.44 -8.36 -7.21
CA SER A 137 -3.99 -8.17 -7.16
C SER A 137 -3.37 -8.01 -8.55
N LEU A 138 -2.19 -7.37 -8.56
CA LEU A 138 -1.33 -7.33 -9.73
C LEU A 138 -0.82 -8.72 -10.10
N SER A 139 -0.67 -9.65 -9.13
CA SER A 139 -0.30 -11.04 -9.42
C SER A 139 -1.31 -11.71 -10.32
N THR A 140 -2.60 -11.58 -10.06
CA THR A 140 -3.66 -12.15 -10.90
C THR A 140 -3.68 -11.51 -12.29
N LEU A 141 -3.43 -10.21 -12.36
CA LEU A 141 -3.31 -9.55 -13.67
C LEU A 141 -2.18 -10.16 -14.51
N LEU A 142 -1.03 -10.46 -13.90
CA LEU A 142 0.13 -11.08 -14.55
C LEU A 142 -0.10 -12.55 -14.96
N GLU A 143 -1.05 -13.24 -14.34
CA GLU A 143 -1.45 -14.59 -14.75
C GLU A 143 -2.32 -14.60 -16.01
N HIS A 144 -3.05 -13.51 -16.27
CA HIS A 144 -4.01 -13.41 -17.36
C HIS A 144 -3.55 -12.53 -18.52
N ALA A 145 -2.58 -11.64 -18.30
CA ALA A 145 -2.08 -10.72 -19.30
C ALA A 145 -0.57 -10.79 -19.42
N GLU A 146 -0.07 -10.54 -20.63
CA GLU A 146 1.35 -10.45 -20.91
C GLU A 146 2.03 -9.38 -20.03
N PHE A 147 3.28 -9.65 -19.65
CA PHE A 147 4.05 -8.74 -18.78
C PHE A 147 4.09 -7.31 -19.30
N GLN A 148 4.37 -7.10 -20.60
CA GLN A 148 4.41 -5.77 -21.21
C GLN A 148 3.10 -5.00 -21.05
N LYS A 149 1.97 -5.69 -21.24
CA LYS A 149 0.64 -5.09 -21.08
C LYS A 149 0.39 -4.71 -19.62
N SER A 150 0.75 -5.59 -18.69
CA SER A 150 0.62 -5.34 -17.25
C SER A 150 1.54 -4.20 -16.79
N TYR A 151 2.74 -4.09 -17.36
CA TYR A 151 3.65 -2.99 -17.09
C TYR A 151 3.10 -1.66 -17.60
N SER A 152 2.58 -1.65 -18.83
CA SER A 152 1.92 -0.46 -19.41
C SER A 152 0.69 -0.04 -18.60
N PHE A 153 -0.10 -1.00 -18.11
CA PHE A 153 -1.23 -0.72 -17.21
C PHE A 153 -0.76 -0.03 -15.93
N MET A 154 0.27 -0.54 -15.27
CA MET A 154 0.79 0.07 -14.05
C MET A 154 1.35 1.48 -14.31
N THR A 155 1.94 1.72 -15.47
CA THR A 155 2.35 3.07 -15.90
C THR A 155 1.13 3.99 -16.07
N GLY A 156 0.07 3.50 -16.70
CA GLY A 156 -1.20 4.24 -16.85
C GLY A 156 -1.87 4.52 -15.50
N LEU A 157 -1.85 3.55 -14.58
CA LEU A 157 -2.36 3.73 -13.22
C LEU A 157 -1.54 4.77 -12.45
N LYS A 158 -0.22 4.80 -12.64
CA LYS A 158 0.65 5.83 -12.07
C LYS A 158 0.27 7.22 -12.58
N ALA A 159 0.11 7.40 -13.89
CA ALA A 159 -0.33 8.67 -14.46
C ALA A 159 -1.69 9.12 -13.89
N LEU A 160 -2.65 8.20 -13.75
CA LEU A 160 -3.95 8.49 -13.14
C LEU A 160 -3.84 8.94 -11.69
N THR A 161 -3.04 8.25 -10.86
CA THR A 161 -2.88 8.60 -9.45
C THR A 161 -2.17 9.94 -9.26
N GLU A 162 -1.19 10.26 -10.11
CA GLU A 162 -0.52 11.56 -10.13
C GLU A 162 -1.48 12.69 -10.54
N GLU A 163 -2.21 12.52 -11.66
CA GLU A 163 -3.17 13.51 -12.15
C GLU A 163 -4.27 13.81 -11.12
N ARG A 164 -4.76 12.78 -10.44
CA ARG A 164 -5.91 12.87 -9.52
C ARG A 164 -5.51 13.07 -8.06
N ASN A 165 -4.22 13.18 -7.77
CA ASN A 165 -3.66 13.31 -6.41
C ASN A 165 -4.09 12.16 -5.48
N CYS A 166 -4.07 10.93 -5.96
CA CYS A 166 -4.51 9.73 -5.24
C CYS A 166 -3.33 8.96 -4.63
N LEU A 167 -3.64 8.11 -3.63
CA LEU A 167 -2.77 6.98 -3.29
C LEU A 167 -3.19 5.75 -4.09
N GLY A 168 -2.26 5.19 -4.86
CA GLY A 168 -2.42 3.90 -5.53
C GLY A 168 -1.74 2.79 -4.74
N PHE A 169 -2.43 1.66 -4.51
CA PHE A 169 -1.83 0.46 -3.91
C PHE A 169 -2.04 -0.74 -4.82
N ALA A 170 -0.95 -1.37 -5.24
CA ALA A 170 -0.97 -2.61 -6.02
C ALA A 170 -0.42 -3.77 -5.18
N VAL A 171 -1.21 -4.84 -5.04
CA VAL A 171 -0.81 -6.03 -4.28
C VAL A 171 -0.10 -7.01 -5.20
N LEU A 172 1.13 -7.41 -4.83
CA LEU A 172 1.95 -8.38 -5.56
C LEU A 172 2.43 -9.49 -4.61
N THR A 173 2.32 -10.72 -5.06
CA THR A 173 2.77 -11.88 -4.28
C THR A 173 4.21 -12.22 -4.64
N SER A 174 5.11 -12.20 -3.65
CA SER A 174 6.50 -12.60 -3.84
C SER A 174 6.61 -14.10 -4.14
N GLY A 175 7.54 -14.45 -5.04
CA GLY A 175 7.79 -15.84 -5.42
C GLY A 175 6.82 -16.44 -6.47
N MET A 176 5.79 -15.69 -6.90
CA MET A 176 4.87 -16.14 -7.97
C MET A 176 5.35 -15.82 -9.38
N HIS A 177 6.15 -14.78 -9.53
CA HIS A 177 6.57 -14.26 -10.85
C HIS A 177 8.09 -14.16 -10.94
N PRO A 178 8.67 -14.16 -12.14
CA PRO A 178 10.10 -13.97 -12.33
C PRO A 178 10.62 -12.71 -11.64
N GLU A 179 11.77 -12.80 -10.98
CA GLU A 179 12.34 -11.68 -10.21
C GLU A 179 12.58 -10.42 -11.05
N MET A 180 12.94 -10.61 -12.35
CA MET A 180 13.07 -9.51 -13.30
C MET A 180 11.77 -8.72 -13.45
N GLN A 181 10.61 -9.38 -13.52
CA GLN A 181 9.30 -8.71 -13.62
C GLN A 181 8.94 -7.99 -12.32
N ILE A 182 9.20 -8.63 -11.17
CA ILE A 182 9.00 -8.02 -9.85
C ILE A 182 9.86 -6.76 -9.73
N ASN A 183 11.13 -6.81 -10.14
CA ASN A 183 12.05 -5.67 -10.07
C ASN A 183 11.63 -4.54 -11.03
N ALA A 184 11.07 -4.86 -12.19
CA ALA A 184 10.50 -3.85 -13.09
C ALA A 184 9.34 -3.09 -12.43
N PHE A 185 8.43 -3.78 -11.71
CA PHE A 185 7.36 -3.10 -10.96
C PHE A 185 7.90 -2.30 -9.77
N LYS A 186 8.90 -2.81 -9.04
CA LYS A 186 9.57 -2.05 -7.99
C LYS A 186 10.18 -0.74 -8.51
N HIS A 187 10.64 -0.73 -9.77
CA HIS A 187 11.25 0.44 -10.40
C HIS A 187 10.23 1.56 -10.71
N ILE A 188 9.02 1.22 -11.15
CA ILE A 188 8.04 2.23 -11.61
C ILE A 188 7.19 2.82 -10.48
N VAL A 189 7.14 2.19 -9.31
CA VAL A 189 6.37 2.68 -8.16
C VAL A 189 7.15 3.70 -7.33
N ASP A 190 6.44 4.52 -6.58
CA ASP A 190 7.01 5.58 -5.74
C ASP A 190 7.47 5.06 -4.38
N GLY A 191 7.01 3.87 -3.99
CA GLY A 191 7.47 3.19 -2.79
C GLY A 191 6.97 1.76 -2.70
N ILE A 192 7.61 1.00 -1.82
CA ILE A 192 7.35 -0.43 -1.65
C ILE A 192 7.10 -0.70 -0.17
N ILE A 193 5.97 -1.32 0.12
CA ILE A 193 5.66 -1.86 1.45
C ILE A 193 5.88 -3.35 1.37
N GLU A 194 6.98 -3.82 1.96
CA GLU A 194 7.30 -5.24 1.99
C GLU A 194 6.81 -5.88 3.29
N MET A 195 6.19 -7.05 3.15
CA MET A 195 5.72 -7.87 4.26
C MET A 195 6.35 -9.25 4.19
N GLN A 196 6.74 -9.82 5.33
CA GLN A 196 7.28 -11.17 5.40
C GLN A 196 6.92 -11.89 6.71
N PHE A 197 7.05 -13.21 6.69
CA PHE A 197 7.15 -14.00 7.91
C PHE A 197 8.61 -14.06 8.34
N GLN A 198 8.83 -14.00 9.65
CA GLN A 198 10.13 -14.28 10.25
C GLN A 198 9.95 -15.36 11.31
N THR A 199 10.75 -16.40 11.18
CA THR A 199 10.80 -17.49 12.16
C THR A 199 12.02 -17.28 13.06
N GLU A 200 11.77 -17.12 14.37
CA GLU A 200 12.82 -17.04 15.39
C GLU A 200 12.56 -18.16 16.41
N LYS A 201 13.48 -19.14 16.44
CA LYS A 201 13.28 -20.38 17.19
C LYS A 201 11.99 -21.08 16.73
N GLU A 202 10.95 -21.13 17.60
CA GLU A 202 9.65 -21.74 17.29
C GLU A 202 8.54 -20.71 17.04
N LYS A 203 8.85 -19.41 17.16
CA LYS A 203 7.86 -18.34 17.00
C LYS A 203 7.88 -17.78 15.58
N ILE A 204 6.73 -17.78 14.92
CA ILE A 204 6.53 -17.11 13.62
C ILE A 204 5.93 -15.73 13.90
N THR A 205 6.61 -14.69 13.41
CA THR A 205 6.15 -13.30 13.48
C THR A 205 5.93 -12.74 12.08
N ARG A 206 5.14 -11.69 11.98
CA ARG A 206 4.95 -10.93 10.73
C ARG A 206 5.72 -9.64 10.84
N LYS A 207 6.45 -9.30 9.78
CA LYS A 207 7.23 -8.06 9.71
C LYS A 207 6.89 -7.29 8.45
N ILE A 208 6.99 -5.96 8.57
CA ILE A 208 6.74 -4.98 7.52
C ILE A 208 7.90 -4.00 7.47
N ARG A 209 8.28 -3.56 6.27
CA ARG A 209 9.18 -2.42 6.05
C ARG A 209 8.69 -1.57 4.90
N PHE A 210 9.18 -0.34 4.83
CA PHE A 210 8.87 0.60 3.77
C PHE A 210 10.15 1.07 3.08
N ILE A 211 10.14 1.06 1.75
CA ILE A 211 11.26 1.47 0.89
C ILE A 211 10.73 2.57 -0.04
N GLY A 212 11.42 3.70 -0.16
CA GLY A 212 11.13 4.72 -1.17
C GLY A 212 10.64 6.08 -0.65
N LEU A 213 10.47 6.29 0.67
CA LEU A 213 10.15 7.61 1.22
C LEU A 213 11.40 8.46 1.53
N GLY A 214 12.25 8.67 0.51
CA GLY A 214 13.37 9.60 0.59
C GLY A 214 14.37 9.29 1.70
N THR A 215 14.70 10.29 2.54
CA THR A 215 15.75 10.22 3.56
C THR A 215 15.37 9.51 4.86
N ARG A 216 14.20 8.88 4.94
CA ARG A 216 13.71 8.21 6.16
C ARG A 216 14.29 6.81 6.30
N LEU A 217 15.55 6.71 6.69
CA LEU A 217 16.31 5.44 6.80
C LEU A 217 15.70 4.44 7.80
N ASN A 218 15.00 4.92 8.84
CA ASN A 218 14.32 4.07 9.82
C ASN A 218 13.20 3.20 9.23
N LEU A 219 12.67 3.56 8.05
CA LEU A 219 11.62 2.79 7.36
C LEU A 219 12.17 1.53 6.68
N LEU A 220 13.48 1.45 6.43
CA LEU A 220 14.14 0.27 5.87
C LEU A 220 14.24 -0.88 6.88
N ASN A 221 14.16 -0.59 8.18
CA ASN A 221 14.20 -1.59 9.23
C ASN A 221 12.87 -2.33 9.31
N TRP A 222 12.94 -3.66 9.46
CA TRP A 222 11.77 -4.49 9.67
C TRP A 222 11.10 -4.18 10.99
N ARG A 223 9.79 -3.97 10.94
CA ARG A 223 8.93 -3.75 12.10
C ARG A 223 7.93 -4.88 12.23
N GLU A 224 7.76 -5.38 13.45
CA GLU A 224 6.74 -6.41 13.71
C GLU A 224 5.33 -5.82 13.65
N PHE A 225 4.39 -6.62 13.12
CA PHE A 225 2.97 -6.30 13.17
C PHE A 225 2.15 -7.54 13.49
N THR A 226 0.97 -7.33 14.02
CA THR A 226 -0.02 -8.37 14.31
C THR A 226 -1.32 -8.10 13.56
N ILE A 227 -2.08 -9.16 13.33
CA ILE A 227 -3.46 -9.07 12.83
C ILE A 227 -4.37 -9.35 14.02
N THR A 228 -5.20 -8.40 14.36
CA THR A 228 -6.15 -8.46 15.47
C THR A 228 -7.58 -8.38 14.91
N PRO A 229 -8.64 -8.59 15.71
CA PRO A 229 -10.02 -8.35 15.26
C PRO A 229 -10.27 -6.93 14.72
N ASP A 230 -9.46 -5.94 15.10
CA ASP A 230 -9.54 -4.57 14.59
C ASP A 230 -8.69 -4.34 13.34
N GLY A 231 -7.95 -5.35 12.87
CA GLY A 231 -7.05 -5.28 11.72
C GLY A 231 -5.56 -5.32 12.09
N ILE A 232 -4.74 -4.74 11.23
CA ILE A 232 -3.29 -4.70 11.39
C ILE A 232 -2.90 -3.64 12.43
N LYS A 233 -2.08 -4.06 13.39
CA LYS A 233 -1.46 -3.19 14.39
C LYS A 233 0.06 -3.38 14.36
N LEU A 234 0.80 -2.28 14.19
CA LEU A 234 2.26 -2.28 14.26
C LEU A 234 2.70 -2.32 15.73
N ALA A 235 3.76 -3.08 16.00
CA ALA A 235 4.39 -3.07 17.32
C ALA A 235 4.87 -1.65 17.66
N PRO A 236 4.82 -1.22 18.93
CA PRO A 236 5.41 0.05 19.36
C PRO A 236 6.87 0.13 18.92
N GLN A 237 7.34 1.34 18.55
CA GLN A 237 8.77 1.55 18.38
C GLN A 237 9.44 1.33 19.74
N MET A 238 10.28 0.31 19.85
CA MET A 238 11.21 0.26 20.96
C MET A 238 12.16 1.44 20.77
N ASN A 239 12.13 2.41 21.68
CA ASN A 239 13.08 3.53 21.70
C ASN A 239 14.47 2.90 21.69
N GLU A 240 15.26 3.19 20.65
CA GLU A 240 16.69 2.91 20.71
C GLU A 240 17.25 3.65 21.93
N PRO A 241 18.00 2.96 22.82
CA PRO A 241 18.58 3.61 23.98
C PRO A 241 19.46 4.77 23.53
N GLN A 242 19.30 5.90 24.20
CA GLN A 242 19.91 7.22 24.03
C GLN A 242 21.44 7.17 23.71
N GLN A 243 21.84 6.81 22.51
CA GLN A 243 23.21 6.99 22.06
C GLN A 243 23.56 8.43 21.63
N ARG A 244 22.57 9.32 21.59
CA ARG A 244 22.79 10.72 21.21
C ARG A 244 23.30 11.63 22.32
N LYS A 245 23.36 11.21 23.59
CA LYS A 245 23.90 12.07 24.67
C LYS A 245 25.42 12.04 24.82
N ASN A 246 26.14 11.10 24.21
CA ASN A 246 27.59 11.00 24.40
C ASN A 246 28.46 11.69 23.34
N ILE A 247 27.86 12.22 22.27
CA ILE A 247 28.65 12.93 21.23
C ILE A 247 28.79 14.44 21.53
N GLN A 248 27.96 15.01 22.42
CA GLN A 248 28.07 16.44 22.76
C GLN A 248 29.06 16.73 23.90
N ASN A 249 29.58 15.73 24.60
CA ASN A 249 30.52 15.95 25.70
C ASN A 249 32.00 15.67 25.36
N SER A 250 32.35 15.48 24.10
CA SER A 250 33.73 15.25 23.67
C SER A 250 34.28 16.37 22.78
N ASN A 251 33.91 17.61 23.02
CA ASN A 251 34.64 18.74 22.46
C ASN A 251 35.84 19.06 23.36
N PRO A 252 37.07 18.82 22.92
CA PRO A 252 38.23 19.25 23.66
C PRO A 252 38.31 20.79 23.64
N THR A 253 38.34 21.38 24.82
CA THR A 253 38.60 22.80 25.04
C THR A 253 39.91 23.21 24.33
N PRO A 254 39.96 24.28 23.54
CA PRO A 254 41.21 24.76 22.95
C PRO A 254 42.13 25.30 24.05
N LYS A 255 43.31 24.69 24.17
CA LYS A 255 44.39 25.22 25.04
C LYS A 255 44.82 26.58 24.55
N LYS A 256 44.76 27.60 25.45
CA LYS A 256 45.35 28.93 25.23
C LYS A 256 46.85 28.80 25.03
N PRO A 257 47.47 29.56 24.11
CA PRO A 257 48.92 29.60 24.00
C PRO A 257 49.48 30.43 25.14
N ASN A 258 50.48 29.88 25.85
CA ASN A 258 51.30 30.61 26.82
C ASN A 258 52.14 31.71 26.16
N SER A 259 51.89 32.91 26.52
CA SER A 259 52.80 34.06 26.27
C SER A 259 53.88 34.03 27.29
N THR A 260 55.09 33.63 26.92
CA THR A 260 56.33 33.93 27.64
C THR A 260 57.02 35.06 26.91
N LEU A 261 56.92 36.23 27.54
CA LEU A 261 57.83 37.33 27.33
C LEU A 261 59.17 36.99 28.00
N HIS A 262 60.22 37.12 27.26
CA HIS A 262 61.54 37.34 27.83
C HIS A 262 62.13 38.64 27.27
N SER A 263 62.53 39.45 28.19
CA SER A 263 63.34 40.69 28.16
C SER A 263 64.54 40.62 27.24
#